data_639c619e03c013f2adbd091c461816f7
#
_entry.id   639c619e03c013f2adbd091c461816f7
#
_cell.length_a   1.000
_cell.length_b   1.000
_cell.length_c   1.000
_cell.angle_alpha   90.00
_cell.angle_beta   90.00
_cell.angle_gamma   90.00
#
_symmetry.space_group_name_H-M   'P 1'
#
loop_
_entity.id
_entity.type
_entity.pdbx_description
1 polymer ?
#
loop_
_entity_poly.entity_id
_entity_poly.type
_entity_poly.pdbx_seq_one_letter_code
_entity_poly.pdbx_strand_id
1 'polypeptide(L)'
;MYHPYLRGKQNELILLRENAKLLSDAGMIPIIEPVKKNLAPLEKAIESLSKENVPFILIVNPRNGDFKNDSLPLFSDLIDTTLKDYEQFCLGYIVDAESTLLDIKSFLDDNITRSISFIHNGYPKANELANVLKDFDNVKKHIFIDKKSQN
;
A
#
# COMPACT_ATOMS: atom_id res chain seq x y z
N MET A 1 -1.83 -14.05 -8.97
CA MET A 1 -0.75 -13.07 -9.06
C MET A 1 -0.06 -12.90 -7.73
N TYR A 2 1.26 -12.91 -7.72
CA TYR A 2 2.02 -12.83 -6.47
C TYR A 2 2.25 -11.37 -6.04
N HIS A 3 2.02 -11.11 -4.75
CA HIS A 3 2.18 -9.78 -4.15
C HIS A 3 3.20 -9.87 -3.01
N PRO A 4 4.51 -9.72 -3.29
CA PRO A 4 5.50 -9.73 -2.21
C PRO A 4 5.26 -8.54 -1.28
N TYR A 5 5.25 -8.81 0.03
CA TYR A 5 5.03 -7.79 1.05
C TYR A 5 6.39 -7.34 1.60
N LEU A 6 6.67 -6.05 1.45
CA LEU A 6 7.97 -5.48 1.81
C LEU A 6 7.77 -4.28 2.73
N ARG A 7 8.53 -4.27 3.81
CA ARG A 7 8.63 -3.07 4.63
C ARG A 7 9.66 -2.15 4.01
N GLY A 8 9.42 -0.84 4.07
CA GLY A 8 10.30 0.14 3.43
C GLY A 8 11.60 0.38 4.18
N LYS A 9 12.26 -0.69 4.65
CA LYS A 9 13.59 -0.61 5.23
C LYS A 9 14.61 -0.50 4.11
N GLN A 10 15.76 0.09 4.40
CA GLN A 10 16.77 0.37 3.38
C GLN A 10 17.15 -0.86 2.56
N ASN A 11 17.40 -2.01 3.21
CA ASN A 11 17.80 -3.22 2.51
C ASN A 11 16.70 -3.74 1.57
N GLU A 12 15.44 -3.69 2.00
CA GLU A 12 14.32 -4.13 1.17
C GLU A 12 14.09 -3.21 -0.01
N LEU A 13 14.26 -1.90 0.19
CA LEU A 13 14.11 -0.92 -0.89
C LEU A 13 15.23 -1.07 -1.94
N ILE A 14 16.45 -1.39 -1.50
CA ILE A 14 17.55 -1.69 -2.41
C ILE A 14 17.24 -2.93 -3.23
N LEU A 15 16.71 -3.99 -2.61
CA LEU A 15 16.32 -5.20 -3.32
C LEU A 15 15.25 -4.92 -4.37
N LEU A 16 14.25 -4.12 -4.05
CA LEU A 16 13.23 -3.72 -5.02
C LEU A 16 13.86 -3.01 -6.22
N ARG A 17 14.74 -2.06 -5.93
CA ARG A 17 15.39 -1.23 -6.95
C ARG A 17 16.26 -2.08 -7.88
N GLU A 18 17.01 -3.03 -7.32
CA GLU A 18 17.90 -3.89 -8.09
C GLU A 18 17.16 -4.98 -8.86
N ASN A 19 15.95 -5.35 -8.44
CA ASN A 19 15.19 -6.44 -9.04
C ASN A 19 13.91 -5.97 -9.75
N ALA A 20 13.81 -4.69 -10.07
CA ALA A 20 12.60 -4.15 -10.70
C ALA A 20 12.29 -4.85 -12.03
N LYS A 21 13.29 -5.11 -12.86
CA LYS A 21 13.10 -5.82 -14.12
C LYS A 21 12.60 -7.25 -13.90
N LEU A 22 13.18 -7.94 -12.91
CA LEU A 22 12.75 -9.30 -12.57
C LEU A 22 11.29 -9.32 -12.12
N LEU A 23 10.88 -8.34 -11.31
CA LEU A 23 9.49 -8.20 -10.88
C LEU A 23 8.56 -7.97 -12.07
N SER A 24 8.98 -7.14 -13.01
CA SER A 24 8.22 -6.88 -14.22
C SER A 24 8.07 -8.16 -15.05
N ASP A 25 9.16 -8.86 -15.31
CA ASP A 25 9.15 -10.09 -16.10
C ASP A 25 8.29 -11.18 -15.46
N ALA A 26 8.27 -11.24 -14.14
CA ALA A 26 7.49 -12.23 -13.38
C ALA A 26 6.04 -11.83 -13.15
N GLY A 27 5.65 -10.61 -13.54
CA GLY A 27 4.30 -10.11 -13.30
C GLY A 27 3.94 -9.93 -11.84
N MET A 28 4.93 -9.65 -11.00
CA MET A 28 4.70 -9.46 -9.56
C MET A 28 4.29 -8.02 -9.25
N ILE A 29 3.43 -7.86 -8.24
CA ILE A 29 2.99 -6.55 -7.77
C ILE A 29 3.38 -6.43 -6.30
N PRO A 30 4.48 -5.73 -5.98
CA PRO A 30 4.92 -5.60 -4.59
C PRO A 30 3.97 -4.73 -3.78
N ILE A 31 3.80 -5.11 -2.51
CA ILE A 31 3.12 -4.30 -1.50
C ILE A 31 4.20 -3.68 -0.62
N ILE A 32 4.22 -2.36 -0.52
CA ILE A 32 5.24 -1.64 0.21
C ILE A 32 4.62 -0.94 1.41
N GLU A 33 5.11 -1.26 2.60
CA GLU A 33 4.72 -0.59 3.84
C GLU A 33 5.83 0.40 4.21
N PRO A 34 5.62 1.73 4.05
CA PRO A 34 6.64 2.71 4.44
C PRO A 34 6.87 2.68 5.94
N VAL A 35 8.13 2.57 6.37
CA VAL A 35 8.47 2.49 7.79
C VAL A 35 9.48 3.54 8.23
N LYS A 36 10.10 4.29 7.31
CA LYS A 36 11.09 5.31 7.62
C LYS A 36 10.61 6.70 7.20
N LYS A 37 10.76 7.65 8.09
CA LYS A 37 10.37 9.04 7.86
C LYS A 37 11.12 9.67 6.68
N ASN A 38 12.38 9.29 6.47
CA ASN A 38 13.12 9.72 5.29
C ASN A 38 12.63 8.94 4.08
N LEU A 39 11.91 9.62 3.19
CA LEU A 39 11.26 9.01 2.02
C LEU A 39 12.18 8.88 0.80
N ALA A 40 13.39 9.45 0.82
CA ALA A 40 14.26 9.44 -0.35
C ALA A 40 14.59 8.02 -0.85
N PRO A 41 14.95 7.06 -0.01
CA PRO A 41 15.17 5.69 -0.49
C PRO A 41 13.93 5.05 -1.11
N LEU A 42 12.75 5.32 -0.54
CA LEU A 42 11.49 4.83 -1.09
C LEU A 42 11.20 5.44 -2.46
N GLU A 43 11.41 6.75 -2.61
CA GLU A 43 11.23 7.43 -3.88
C GLU A 43 12.13 6.85 -4.97
N LYS A 44 13.37 6.53 -4.64
CA LYS A 44 14.30 5.89 -5.59
C LYS A 44 13.83 4.51 -6.01
N ALA A 45 13.31 3.71 -5.08
CA ALA A 45 12.77 2.40 -5.40
C ALA A 45 11.55 2.52 -6.30
N ILE A 46 10.64 3.43 -6.01
CA ILE A 46 9.46 3.70 -6.83
C ILE A 46 9.85 4.13 -8.24
N GLU A 47 10.85 4.99 -8.35
CA GLU A 47 11.36 5.42 -9.66
C GLU A 47 11.84 4.22 -10.50
N SER A 48 12.57 3.30 -9.89
CA SER A 48 13.03 2.09 -10.58
C SER A 48 11.86 1.19 -10.98
N LEU A 49 10.86 1.03 -10.11
CA LEU A 49 9.66 0.27 -10.45
C LEU A 49 8.91 0.90 -11.63
N SER A 50 8.81 2.22 -11.63
CA SER A 50 8.15 2.96 -12.70
C SER A 50 8.85 2.79 -14.04
N LYS A 51 10.17 2.84 -14.06
CA LYS A 51 10.97 2.63 -15.29
C LYS A 51 10.74 1.27 -15.91
N GLU A 52 10.51 0.25 -15.11
CA GLU A 52 10.27 -1.11 -15.57
C GLU A 52 8.77 -1.43 -15.67
N ASN A 53 7.90 -0.44 -15.53
CA ASN A 53 6.45 -0.57 -15.59
C ASN A 53 5.90 -1.61 -14.60
N VAL A 54 6.46 -1.65 -13.38
CA VAL A 54 6.00 -2.53 -12.32
C VAL A 54 4.94 -1.78 -11.50
N PRO A 55 3.68 -2.23 -11.52
CA PRO A 55 2.69 -1.66 -10.61
C PRO A 55 3.00 -2.05 -9.17
N PHE A 56 2.59 -1.23 -8.22
CA PHE A 56 2.80 -1.52 -6.81
C PHE A 56 1.63 -1.05 -5.97
N ILE A 57 1.57 -1.55 -4.74
CA ILE A 57 0.59 -1.14 -3.74
C ILE A 57 1.35 -0.46 -2.62
N LEU A 58 0.99 0.78 -2.32
CA LEU A 58 1.62 1.57 -1.27
C LEU A 58 0.70 1.65 -0.06
N ILE A 59 1.13 1.07 1.06
CA ILE A 59 0.35 1.12 2.30
C ILE A 59 0.33 2.55 2.83
N VAL A 60 -0.86 3.07 3.12
CA VAL A 60 -1.03 4.44 3.61
C VAL A 60 -1.39 4.53 5.08
N ASN A 61 -1.63 3.39 5.73
CA ASN A 61 -1.84 3.31 7.17
C ASN A 61 -0.90 2.28 7.80
N PRO A 62 0.43 2.52 7.74
CA PRO A 62 1.42 1.55 8.23
C PRO A 62 1.18 1.18 9.70
N ARG A 63 1.41 -0.10 10.00
CA ARG A 63 1.31 -0.63 11.37
C ARG A 63 2.66 -0.71 12.07
N ASN A 64 3.73 -0.37 11.35
CA ASN A 64 5.11 -0.42 11.84
C ASN A 64 5.85 0.86 11.46
N GLY A 65 6.88 1.18 12.25
CA GLY A 65 7.82 2.25 11.92
C GLY A 65 7.34 3.65 12.23
N ASP A 66 7.94 4.63 11.55
CA ASP A 66 7.80 6.05 11.87
C ASP A 66 6.41 6.61 11.56
N PHE A 67 5.65 5.97 10.65
CA PHE A 67 4.33 6.43 10.25
C PHE A 67 3.19 5.74 10.99
N LYS A 68 3.49 4.90 11.96
CA LYS A 68 2.47 4.12 12.68
C LYS A 68 1.42 5.01 13.34
N ASN A 69 1.84 6.11 13.98
CA ASN A 69 0.96 6.99 14.73
C ASN A 69 0.51 8.22 13.94
N ASP A 70 1.19 8.54 12.85
CA ASP A 70 0.84 9.67 11.99
C ASP A 70 1.28 9.37 10.56
N SER A 71 0.32 9.01 9.73
CA SER A 71 0.56 8.68 8.33
C SER A 71 0.24 9.83 7.37
N LEU A 72 -0.24 10.97 7.87
CA LEU A 72 -0.55 12.12 7.01
C LEU A 72 0.63 12.59 6.17
N PRO A 73 1.88 12.59 6.65
CA PRO A 73 3.02 12.96 5.80
C PRO A 73 3.20 12.09 4.56
N LEU A 74 2.71 10.85 4.56
CA LEU A 74 2.75 10.02 3.36
C LEU A 74 1.94 10.64 2.22
N PHE A 75 0.82 11.28 2.54
CA PHE A 75 0.02 11.97 1.54
C PHE A 75 0.68 13.29 1.14
N SER A 76 1.00 14.15 2.09
CA SER A 76 1.53 15.48 1.80
C SER A 76 2.92 15.45 1.16
N ASP A 77 3.79 14.52 1.58
CA ASP A 77 5.20 14.52 1.17
C ASP A 77 5.52 13.49 0.09
N LEU A 78 4.61 12.60 -0.24
CA LEU A 78 4.85 11.57 -1.24
C LEU A 78 3.70 11.47 -2.25
N ILE A 79 2.50 11.11 -1.81
CA ILE A 79 1.40 10.79 -2.72
C ILE A 79 0.91 12.00 -3.49
N ASP A 80 0.71 13.12 -2.81
CA ASP A 80 0.18 14.35 -3.43
C ASP A 80 1.27 15.20 -4.09
N THR A 81 2.53 14.80 -4.00
CA THR A 81 3.68 15.50 -4.58
C THR A 81 4.40 14.60 -5.59
N THR A 82 5.28 13.72 -5.12
CA THR A 82 6.13 12.89 -5.97
C THR A 82 5.30 11.92 -6.83
N LEU A 83 4.24 11.34 -6.28
CA LEU A 83 3.40 10.36 -6.97
C LEU A 83 2.16 10.97 -7.61
N LYS A 84 2.05 12.27 -7.65
CA LYS A 84 0.86 12.96 -8.13
C LYS A 84 0.41 12.50 -9.52
N ASP A 85 1.36 12.28 -10.42
CA ASP A 85 1.07 11.92 -11.80
C ASP A 85 1.33 10.44 -12.10
N TYR A 86 1.68 9.63 -11.10
CA TYR A 86 1.84 8.19 -11.29
C TYR A 86 0.47 7.51 -11.36
N GLU A 87 0.30 6.64 -12.36
CA GLU A 87 -0.95 5.90 -12.56
C GLU A 87 -0.83 4.43 -12.18
N GLN A 88 0.37 3.89 -12.09
CA GLN A 88 0.61 2.47 -11.89
C GLN A 88 0.76 2.07 -10.43
N PHE A 89 -0.08 2.64 -9.57
CA PHE A 89 -0.09 2.19 -8.18
C PHE A 89 -1.47 2.29 -7.57
N CYS A 90 -1.68 1.49 -6.51
CA CYS A 90 -2.87 1.56 -5.69
C CYS A 90 -2.48 1.98 -4.28
N LEU A 91 -3.39 2.68 -3.60
CA LEU A 91 -3.26 2.88 -2.16
C LEU A 91 -3.65 1.58 -1.48
N GLY A 92 -2.80 1.10 -0.56
CA GLY A 92 -3.10 -0.06 0.24
C GLY A 92 -3.58 0.37 1.62
N TYR A 93 -4.68 -0.20 2.09
CA TYR A 93 -5.23 0.08 3.41
C TYR A 93 -5.33 -1.22 4.19
N ILE A 94 -4.62 -1.27 5.33
CA ILE A 94 -4.63 -2.46 6.19
C ILE A 94 -5.89 -2.43 7.05
N VAL A 95 -6.64 -3.53 7.05
CA VAL A 95 -7.77 -3.74 7.95
C VAL A 95 -7.46 -4.92 8.86
N ASP A 96 -7.48 -4.68 10.16
CA ASP A 96 -7.13 -5.65 11.19
C ASP A 96 -8.05 -5.51 12.41
N ALA A 97 -7.69 -6.15 13.52
CA ALA A 97 -8.50 -6.12 14.74
C ALA A 97 -8.63 -4.71 15.34
N GLU A 98 -7.69 -3.82 15.05
CA GLU A 98 -7.71 -2.44 15.56
C GLU A 98 -8.47 -1.48 14.64
N SER A 99 -8.86 -1.91 13.45
CA SER A 99 -9.55 -1.06 12.48
C SER A 99 -10.99 -0.81 12.89
N THR A 100 -11.49 0.39 12.58
CA THR A 100 -12.89 0.74 12.81
C THR A 100 -13.57 1.03 11.47
N LEU A 101 -14.86 0.72 11.39
CA LEU A 101 -15.63 1.00 10.19
C LEU A 101 -15.69 2.50 9.88
N LEU A 102 -15.72 3.32 10.91
CA LEU A 102 -15.73 4.77 10.78
C LEU A 102 -14.45 5.28 10.07
N ASP A 103 -13.29 4.80 10.51
CA ASP A 103 -12.01 5.18 9.90
C ASP A 103 -11.91 4.68 8.46
N ILE A 104 -12.36 3.47 8.20
CA ILE A 104 -12.36 2.88 6.86
C ILE A 104 -13.21 3.73 5.92
N LYS A 105 -14.42 4.08 6.35
CA LYS A 105 -15.33 4.88 5.54
C LYS A 105 -14.76 6.29 5.28
N SER A 106 -14.17 6.90 6.30
CA SER A 106 -13.53 8.21 6.16
C SER A 106 -12.40 8.16 5.12
N PHE A 107 -11.57 7.12 5.17
CA PHE A 107 -10.52 6.92 4.19
C PHE A 107 -11.08 6.78 2.77
N LEU A 108 -12.12 6.00 2.60
CA LEU A 108 -12.75 5.80 1.29
C LEU A 108 -13.34 7.11 0.76
N ASP A 109 -14.03 7.87 1.60
CA ASP A 109 -14.62 9.15 1.21
C ASP A 109 -13.54 10.15 0.77
N ASP A 110 -12.39 10.15 1.43
CA ASP A 110 -11.29 11.06 1.13
C ASP A 110 -10.51 10.67 -0.12
N ASN A 111 -10.68 9.45 -0.64
CA ASN A 111 -9.87 8.92 -1.72
C ASN A 111 -10.70 8.31 -2.86
N ILE A 112 -11.84 8.92 -3.17
CA ILE A 112 -12.78 8.43 -4.18
C ILE A 112 -12.15 8.30 -5.57
N THR A 113 -11.22 9.18 -5.91
CA THR A 113 -10.59 9.21 -7.23
C THR A 113 -9.36 8.30 -7.36
N ARG A 114 -8.98 7.61 -6.29
CA ARG A 114 -7.77 6.80 -6.27
C ARG A 114 -8.12 5.32 -6.27
N SER A 115 -7.28 4.50 -6.91
CA SER A 115 -7.42 3.05 -6.84
C SER A 115 -6.97 2.55 -5.47
N ILE A 116 -7.76 1.71 -4.84
CA ILE A 116 -7.55 1.23 -3.47
C ILE A 116 -7.52 -0.30 -3.46
N SER A 117 -6.62 -0.85 -2.68
CA SER A 117 -6.57 -2.28 -2.38
C SER A 117 -6.63 -2.46 -0.86
N PHE A 118 -7.48 -3.37 -0.39
CA PHE A 118 -7.57 -3.68 1.03
C PHE A 118 -6.66 -4.86 1.36
N ILE A 119 -5.85 -4.68 2.39
CA ILE A 119 -4.95 -5.72 2.91
C ILE A 119 -5.58 -6.25 4.19
N HIS A 120 -6.15 -7.44 4.11
CA HIS A 120 -6.89 -8.05 5.20
C HIS A 120 -5.95 -8.80 6.14
N ASN A 121 -5.93 -8.38 7.39
CA ASN A 121 -5.12 -8.98 8.45
C ASN A 121 -5.96 -9.19 9.72
N GLY A 122 -7.04 -9.97 9.61
CA GLY A 122 -7.85 -10.33 10.75
C GLY A 122 -8.92 -9.31 11.15
N TYR A 123 -9.48 -8.59 10.20
CA TYR A 123 -10.58 -7.67 10.49
C TYR A 123 -11.85 -8.49 10.82
N PRO A 124 -12.49 -8.24 12.00
CA PRO A 124 -13.57 -9.13 12.48
C PRO A 124 -14.94 -8.85 11.87
N LYS A 125 -15.14 -7.72 11.18
CA LYS A 125 -16.46 -7.29 10.69
C LYS A 125 -16.53 -7.30 9.16
N ALA A 126 -16.14 -8.41 8.55
CA ALA A 126 -16.06 -8.53 7.10
C ALA A 126 -17.39 -8.24 6.38
N ASN A 127 -18.51 -8.70 6.96
CA ASN A 127 -19.82 -8.47 6.33
C ASN A 127 -20.21 -7.00 6.33
N GLU A 128 -19.91 -6.28 7.40
CA GLU A 128 -20.18 -4.84 7.46
C GLU A 128 -19.31 -4.07 6.48
N LEU A 129 -18.05 -4.48 6.38
CA LEU A 129 -17.13 -3.90 5.40
C LEU A 129 -17.63 -4.13 3.98
N ALA A 130 -18.06 -5.35 3.65
CA ALA A 130 -18.59 -5.66 2.33
C ALA A 130 -19.77 -4.78 1.96
N ASN A 131 -20.65 -4.48 2.91
CA ASN A 131 -21.78 -3.59 2.66
C ASN A 131 -21.34 -2.16 2.36
N VAL A 132 -20.34 -1.65 3.09
CA VAL A 132 -19.78 -0.31 2.84
C VAL A 132 -19.16 -0.23 1.45
N LEU A 133 -18.41 -1.27 1.06
CA LEU A 133 -17.66 -1.28 -0.19
C LEU A 133 -18.56 -1.31 -1.44
N LYS A 134 -19.83 -1.67 -1.31
CA LYS A 134 -20.77 -1.64 -2.43
C LYS A 134 -20.93 -0.25 -3.05
N ASP A 135 -20.71 0.79 -2.27
CA ASP A 135 -20.85 2.17 -2.72
C ASP A 135 -19.56 2.74 -3.32
N PHE A 136 -18.50 1.95 -3.41
CA PHE A 136 -17.18 2.41 -3.87
C PHE A 136 -16.66 1.48 -4.97
N ASP A 137 -16.62 1.98 -6.20
CA ASP A 137 -16.14 1.22 -7.36
C ASP A 137 -14.63 1.32 -7.57
N ASN A 138 -13.95 2.13 -6.77
CA ASN A 138 -12.49 2.32 -6.86
C ASN A 138 -11.69 1.32 -6.01
N VAL A 139 -12.35 0.42 -5.30
CA VAL A 139 -11.68 -0.69 -4.59
C VAL A 139 -11.41 -1.79 -5.60
N LYS A 140 -10.13 -2.02 -5.91
CA LYS A 140 -9.71 -2.91 -6.99
C LYS A 140 -9.34 -4.31 -6.56
N LYS A 141 -8.76 -4.45 -5.35
CA LYS A 141 -8.27 -5.73 -4.87
C LYS A 141 -8.53 -5.91 -3.39
N HIS A 142 -8.68 -7.19 -3.01
CA HIS A 142 -8.66 -7.64 -1.63
C HIS A 142 -7.55 -8.66 -1.49
N ILE A 143 -6.59 -8.39 -0.63
CA ILE A 143 -5.44 -9.25 -0.41
C ILE A 143 -5.46 -9.72 1.03
N PHE A 144 -5.45 -11.04 1.23
CA PHE A 144 -5.49 -11.64 2.55
C PHE A 144 -4.09 -12.07 2.95
N ILE A 145 -3.61 -11.56 4.08
CA ILE A 145 -2.27 -11.87 4.56
C ILE A 145 -2.34 -13.00 5.58
N ASP A 146 -1.51 -14.01 5.36
CA ASP A 146 -1.30 -15.06 6.34
C ASP A 146 -0.38 -14.51 7.44
N LYS A 147 -0.82 -14.61 8.71
CA LYS A 147 -0.02 -14.13 9.84
C LYS A 147 1.36 -14.78 9.91
N LYS A 148 1.51 -16.00 9.42
CA LYS A 148 2.80 -16.70 9.40
C LYS A 148 3.79 -16.09 8.44
N SER A 149 3.34 -15.40 7.40
CA SER A 149 4.21 -14.80 6.39
C SER A 149 4.69 -13.40 6.74
N GLN A 150 4.26 -12.87 7.89
CA GLN A 150 4.60 -11.51 8.33
C GLN A 150 5.84 -11.44 9.23
N ASN A 151 6.36 -12.55 9.63
CA ASN A 151 7.51 -12.61 10.54
C ASN A 151 8.84 -12.40 9.82
#